data_5fa767dd65b32c003d72dc7bbdf5029f
#
_entry.id   5fa767dd65b32c003d72dc7bbdf5029f
#
_cell.length_a   1.000
_cell.length_b   1.000
_cell.length_c   1.000
_cell.angle_alpha   90.00
_cell.angle_beta   90.00
_cell.angle_gamma   90.00
#
_symmetry.space_group_name_H-M   'P 1'
#
loop_
_entity.id
_entity.type
_entity.pdbx_description
1 polymer ?
#
loop_
_entity_poly.entity_id
_entity_poly.type
_entity_poly.pdbx_seq_one_letter_code
_entity_poly.pdbx_strand_id
1 'polypeptide(L)' 'MEIGDLVKNIHNNKVGIIMGYVKTHRCVGTMYGVFIDGKMYAQHETDLEVL' A
#
# COMPACT_ATOMS: atom_id res chain seq x y z
N MET A 1 5.99 2.61 -6.99
CA MET A 1 4.68 3.07 -6.45
C MET A 1 4.84 4.47 -5.89
N GLU A 2 3.89 5.33 -6.16
CA GLU A 2 3.91 6.73 -5.74
C GLU A 2 2.60 7.09 -5.05
N ILE A 3 2.63 8.16 -4.27
CA ILE A 3 1.42 8.70 -3.65
C ILE A 3 0.43 9.07 -4.76
N GLY A 4 -0.81 8.62 -4.60
CA GLY A 4 -1.87 8.80 -5.59
C GLY A 4 -2.09 7.62 -6.53
N ASP A 5 -1.19 6.63 -6.50
CA ASP A 5 -1.35 5.44 -7.34
C ASP A 5 -2.50 4.57 -6.85
N LEU A 6 -3.26 4.03 -7.80
CA LEU A 6 -4.23 2.98 -7.52
C LEU A 6 -3.49 1.66 -7.42
N VAL A 7 -3.74 0.95 -6.32
CA VAL A 7 -3.10 -0.35 -6.06
C VAL A 7 -4.14 -1.37 -5.62
N LYS A 8 -3.80 -2.62 -5.83
CA LYS A 8 -4.60 -3.76 -5.37
C LYS A 8 -3.76 -4.61 -4.42
N ASN A 9 -4.34 -4.98 -3.28
CA ASN A 9 -3.73 -5.97 -2.41
C ASN A 9 -3.89 -7.34 -3.05
N ILE A 10 -2.78 -8.04 -3.26
CA ILE A 10 -2.79 -9.32 -3.97
C ILE A 10 -3.41 -10.46 -3.17
N HIS A 11 -3.55 -10.31 -1.86
CA HIS A 11 -4.10 -11.35 -0.99
C HIS A 11 -5.62 -11.31 -0.88
N ASN A 12 -6.21 -10.12 -0.91
CA ASN A 12 -7.65 -9.96 -0.74
C ASN A 12 -8.35 -9.27 -1.92
N ASN A 13 -7.58 -8.87 -2.94
CA ASN A 13 -8.07 -8.18 -4.13
C ASN A 13 -8.75 -6.83 -3.88
N LYS A 14 -8.54 -6.25 -2.72
CA LYS A 14 -9.09 -4.92 -2.42
C LYS A 14 -8.26 -3.83 -3.07
N VAL A 15 -8.93 -2.86 -3.65
CA VAL A 15 -8.32 -1.73 -4.35
C VAL A 15 -8.33 -0.51 -3.46
N GLY A 16 -7.24 0.22 -3.46
CA GLY A 16 -7.11 1.46 -2.71
C GLY A 16 -6.16 2.43 -3.37
N ILE A 17 -5.93 3.55 -2.69
CA ILE A 17 -5.05 4.62 -3.16
C ILE A 17 -3.92 4.80 -2.17
N ILE A 18 -2.69 4.90 -2.67
CA ILE A 18 -1.53 5.17 -1.83
C ILE A 18 -1.59 6.62 -1.36
N MET A 19 -1.60 6.81 -0.04
CA MET A 19 -1.66 8.13 0.59
C MET A 19 -0.33 8.53 1.24
N GLY A 20 0.56 7.57 1.47
CA GLY A 20 1.85 7.84 2.07
C GLY A 20 2.71 6.60 2.12
N TYR A 21 3.93 6.74 2.61
CA TYR A 21 4.82 5.60 2.76
C TYR A 21 5.85 5.86 3.85
N VAL A 22 6.37 4.76 4.41
CA VAL A 22 7.44 4.81 5.41
C VAL A 22 8.44 3.70 5.10
N LYS A 23 9.72 4.04 5.06
CA LYS A 23 10.79 3.06 5.01
C LYS A 23 11.17 2.70 6.43
N THR A 24 11.18 1.40 6.75
CA THR A 24 11.52 0.96 8.09
C THR A 24 12.88 0.28 8.10
N HIS A 25 13.58 0.40 9.23
CA HIS A 25 14.89 -0.24 9.40
C HIS A 25 14.77 -1.75 9.65
N ARG A 26 13.58 -2.22 10.00
CA ARG A 26 13.35 -3.62 10.39
C ARG A 26 12.80 -4.49 9.26
N CYS A 27 12.21 -3.87 8.26
CA CYS A 27 11.64 -4.59 7.12
C CYS A 27 12.39 -4.25 5.86
N VAL A 28 12.62 -5.24 5.01
CA VAL A 28 13.13 -4.99 3.67
C VAL A 28 11.97 -4.42 2.85
N GLY A 29 12.19 -3.25 2.24
CA GLY A 29 11.18 -2.61 1.42
C GLY A 29 10.46 -1.47 2.13
N THR A 30 9.34 -1.08 1.57
CA THR A 30 8.58 0.08 1.99
C THR A 30 7.19 -0.31 2.44
N MET A 31 6.75 0.28 3.57
CA MET A 31 5.36 0.17 4.02
C MET A 31 4.58 1.34 3.46
N TYR A 32 3.43 1.06 2.86
CA TYR A 32 2.57 2.08 2.30
C TYR A 32 1.30 2.25 3.13
N GLY A 33 0.88 3.49 3.28
CA GLY A 33 -0.45 3.80 3.80
C GLY A 33 -1.43 3.77 2.63
N VAL A 34 -2.35 2.83 2.64
CA VAL A 34 -3.31 2.64 1.56
C VAL A 34 -4.71 2.95 2.08
N PHE A 35 -5.42 3.82 1.37
CA PHE A 35 -6.78 4.19 1.72
C PHE A 35 -7.76 3.28 0.98
N ILE A 36 -8.49 2.47 1.76
CA ILE A 36 -9.44 1.49 1.24
C ILE A 36 -10.75 1.62 2.00
N ASP A 37 -11.85 1.83 1.28
CA ASP A 37 -13.20 1.88 1.86
C ASP A 37 -13.32 2.83 3.06
N GLY A 38 -12.71 3.99 2.96
CA GLY A 38 -12.80 5.02 4.00
C GLY A 38 -11.85 4.83 5.17
N LYS A 39 -10.95 3.85 5.11
CA LYS A 39 -10.00 3.56 6.18
C LYS A 39 -8.58 3.47 5.65
N MET A 40 -7.62 3.80 6.51
CA MET A 40 -6.19 3.69 6.20
C MET A 40 -5.65 2.37 6.70
N TYR A 41 -4.88 1.71 5.84
CA TYR A 41 -4.20 0.46 6.18
C TYR A 41 -2.71 0.58 5.87
N ALA A 42 -1.88 0.00 6.73
CA ALA A 42 -0.44 -0.13 6.46
C ALA A 42 -0.21 -1.45 5.73
N GLN A 43 0.37 -1.39 4.53
CA GLN A 43 0.60 -2.58 3.71
C GLN A 43 2.01 -2.56 3.13
N HIS A 44 2.66 -3.71 3.12
CA HIS A 44 4.00 -3.85 2.58
C HIS A 44 3.96 -3.83 1.04
N GLU A 45 5.02 -3.28 0.44
CA GLU A 45 5.09 -3.15 -1.03
C GLU A 45 4.93 -4.48 -1.76
N THR A 46 5.40 -5.59 -1.16
CA THR A 46 5.27 -6.92 -1.77
C THR A 46 3.84 -7.43 -1.81
N ASP A 47 2.93 -6.83 -1.03
CA ASP A 47 1.53 -7.21 -1.00
C ASP A 47 0.68 -6.38 -1.96
N LEU A 48 1.28 -5.45 -2.68
CA LEU A 48 0.57 -4.50 -3.53
C LEU A 48 0.96 -4.64 -4.99
N GLU A 49 -0.02 -4.42 -5.85
CA GLU A 49 0.15 -4.39 -7.29
C GLU A 49 -0.40 -3.07 -7.81
N VAL A 50 0.38 -2.34 -8.59
CA VAL A 50 -0.09 -1.10 -9.23
C VAL A 50 -1.03 -1.43 -10.38
N LEU A 51 -2.16 -0.78 -10.41
CA LEU A 51 -3.16 -0.98 -11.46
C LEU A 51 -2.93 -0.10 -12.68
#